data_e267b7fc0aae400261463bad6ebc0453
#
_entry.id   e267b7fc0aae400261463bad6ebc0453
#
_cell.length_a   1.000
_cell.length_b   1.000
_cell.length_c   1.000
_cell.angle_alpha   90.00
_cell.angle_beta   90.00
_cell.angle_gamma   90.00
#
_symmetry.space_group_name_H-M   'P 1'
#
loop_
_entity.id
_entity.type
_entity.pdbx_description
1 polymer ?
#
loop_
_entity_poly.entity_id
_entity_poly.type
_entity_poly.pdbx_seq_one_letter_code
_entity_poly.pdbx_strand_id
1 'polypeptide(L)'
;MKDTLTLRVADLETDVLTGIYSEETGKPQPLRITIEARMKPLDRYDPDTPLAESKNYMDLRHAATEAVPEGVHFKLIESFADHICETLFLQDERIEALTVHIIKLAIGIGSEKIGITLHRERP
;
A
#
# COMPACT_ATOMS: atom_id res chain seq x y z
N MET A 1 -26.72 4.26 -7.79
CA MET A 1 -25.35 3.76 -7.82
C MET A 1 -24.43 4.74 -7.10
N LYS A 2 -23.53 4.26 -6.29
CA LYS A 2 -22.67 5.13 -5.48
C LYS A 2 -21.41 5.52 -6.26
N ASP A 3 -21.13 6.81 -6.33
CA ASP A 3 -19.87 7.28 -6.91
C ASP A 3 -18.70 6.93 -5.97
N THR A 4 -17.56 6.61 -6.55
CA THR A 4 -16.34 6.32 -5.78
C THR A 4 -15.15 7.06 -6.38
N LEU A 5 -14.20 7.42 -5.52
CA LEU A 5 -12.91 7.94 -5.92
C LEU A 5 -11.85 6.98 -5.40
N THR A 6 -10.98 6.51 -6.27
CA THR A 6 -9.85 5.69 -5.86
C THR A 6 -8.55 6.41 -6.17
N LEU A 7 -7.79 6.74 -5.13
CA LEU A 7 -6.41 7.19 -5.28
C LEU A 7 -5.53 5.97 -5.46
N ARG A 8 -4.51 6.09 -6.33
CA ARG A 8 -3.60 4.96 -6.59
C ARG A 8 -2.16 5.43 -6.68
N VAL A 9 -1.28 4.71 -5.99
CA VAL A 9 0.16 4.74 -6.25
C VAL A 9 0.51 3.35 -6.78
N ALA A 10 0.89 3.29 -8.05
CA ALA A 10 1.13 2.02 -8.72
C ALA A 10 2.63 1.78 -8.93
N ASP A 11 3.03 0.50 -8.76
CA ASP A 11 4.37 0.02 -9.09
C ASP A 11 5.49 0.73 -8.32
N LEU A 12 5.25 1.07 -7.09
CA LEU A 12 6.28 1.58 -6.19
C LEU A 12 7.24 0.44 -5.84
N GLU A 13 8.53 0.62 -6.12
CA GLU A 13 9.54 -0.38 -5.75
C GLU A 13 10.28 0.10 -4.52
N THR A 14 10.38 -0.77 -3.52
CA THR A 14 11.10 -0.50 -2.29
C THR A 14 11.57 -1.81 -1.66
N ASP A 15 12.63 -1.73 -0.86
CA ASP A 15 13.19 -2.88 -0.17
C ASP A 15 12.61 -2.96 1.24
N VAL A 16 12.20 -4.17 1.65
CA VAL A 16 11.55 -4.40 2.95
C VAL A 16 12.13 -5.67 3.57
N LEU A 17 12.34 -5.64 4.88
CA LEU A 17 12.72 -6.84 5.63
C LEU A 17 11.50 -7.75 5.73
N THR A 18 11.46 -8.79 4.91
CA THR A 18 10.35 -9.74 4.84
C THR A 18 10.80 -11.09 4.31
N GLY A 19 10.06 -12.13 4.67
CA GLY A 19 10.27 -13.49 4.19
C GLY A 19 10.36 -14.50 5.32
N ILE A 20 9.98 -15.74 5.02
CA ILE A 20 9.99 -16.86 5.98
C ILE A 20 11.25 -17.72 5.87
N TYR A 21 12.00 -17.60 4.78
CA TYR A 21 13.18 -18.42 4.56
C TYR A 21 14.41 -17.82 5.23
N SER A 22 15.33 -18.68 5.69
CA SER A 22 16.54 -18.25 6.39
C SER A 22 17.41 -17.32 5.55
N GLU A 23 17.48 -17.52 4.25
CA GLU A 23 18.23 -16.65 3.34
C GLU A 23 17.63 -15.25 3.19
N GLU A 24 16.37 -15.07 3.58
CA GLU A 24 15.69 -13.77 3.56
C GLU A 24 15.86 -13.00 4.87
N THR A 25 16.24 -13.69 5.94
CA THR A 25 16.30 -13.09 7.27
C THR A 25 17.41 -12.04 7.35
N GLY A 26 17.06 -10.83 7.79
CA GLY A 26 18.01 -9.73 7.93
C GLY A 26 18.44 -9.07 6.64
N LYS A 27 17.90 -9.50 5.50
CA LYS A 27 18.22 -8.93 4.19
C LYS A 27 16.97 -8.28 3.60
N PRO A 28 17.01 -6.99 3.23
CA PRO A 28 15.87 -6.36 2.59
C PRO A 28 15.54 -7.06 1.26
N GLN A 29 14.26 -7.27 1.02
CA GLN A 29 13.75 -7.91 -0.20
C GLN A 29 13.12 -6.85 -1.09
N PRO A 30 13.41 -6.85 -2.39
CA PRO A 30 12.78 -5.89 -3.30
C PRO A 30 11.32 -6.27 -3.54
N LEU A 31 10.44 -5.31 -3.33
CA LEU A 31 9.01 -5.47 -3.54
C LEU A 31 8.50 -4.42 -4.51
N ARG A 32 7.47 -4.77 -5.29
CA ARG A 32 6.70 -3.82 -6.09
C ARG A 32 5.31 -3.73 -5.49
N ILE A 33 4.90 -2.51 -5.15
CA ILE A 33 3.70 -2.29 -4.35
C ILE A 33 2.77 -1.34 -5.08
N THR A 34 1.49 -1.70 -5.14
CA THR A 34 0.43 -0.82 -5.62
C THR A 34 -0.57 -0.63 -4.49
N ILE A 35 -0.86 0.62 -4.15
CA ILE A 35 -1.77 0.98 -3.07
C ILE A 35 -2.94 1.74 -3.65
N GLU A 36 -4.15 1.31 -3.34
CA GLU A 36 -5.39 1.95 -3.78
C GLU A 36 -6.23 2.30 -2.57
N ALA A 37 -6.61 3.57 -2.45
CA ALA A 37 -7.46 4.05 -1.36
C ALA A 37 -8.78 4.53 -1.95
N ARG A 38 -9.90 3.91 -1.50
CA ARG A 38 -11.24 4.30 -1.92
C ARG A 38 -11.79 5.32 -0.94
N MET A 39 -12.32 6.40 -1.49
CA MET A 39 -12.89 7.52 -0.74
C MET A 39 -14.20 7.94 -1.38
N LYS A 40 -15.02 8.68 -0.63
CA LYS A 40 -16.20 9.32 -1.21
C LYS A 40 -15.74 10.54 -2.00
N PRO A 41 -16.11 10.65 -3.30
CA PRO A 41 -15.75 11.84 -4.07
C PRO A 41 -16.62 13.04 -3.67
N LEU A 42 -16.18 14.23 -4.04
CA LEU A 42 -17.05 15.40 -4.07
C LEU A 42 -18.11 15.21 -5.15
N ASP A 43 -19.23 15.94 -5.04
CA ASP A 43 -20.24 15.94 -6.10
C ASP A 43 -19.69 16.54 -7.38
N ARG A 44 -18.72 17.43 -7.28
CA ARG A 44 -18.09 18.10 -8.41
C ARG A 44 -16.66 18.54 -8.06
N TYR A 45 -15.77 18.46 -9.04
CA TYR A 45 -14.41 19.01 -8.97
C TYR A 45 -14.28 20.13 -9.99
N ASP A 46 -13.87 21.32 -9.53
CA ASP A 46 -13.62 22.48 -10.39
C ASP A 46 -12.11 22.58 -10.64
N PRO A 47 -11.67 23.39 -11.65
CA PRO A 47 -10.24 23.53 -11.92
C PRO A 47 -9.41 24.05 -10.74
N ASP A 48 -10.01 24.78 -9.83
CA ASP A 48 -9.35 25.37 -8.67
C ASP A 48 -9.69 24.63 -7.36
N THR A 49 -10.31 23.46 -7.42
CA THR A 49 -10.56 22.64 -6.22
C THR A 49 -9.23 22.34 -5.52
N PRO A 50 -9.08 22.69 -4.22
CA PRO A 50 -7.81 22.51 -3.54
C PRO A 50 -7.54 21.06 -3.17
N LEU A 51 -6.26 20.73 -2.99
CA LEU A 51 -5.83 19.38 -2.60
C LEU A 51 -6.51 18.88 -1.31
N ALA A 52 -6.79 19.80 -0.37
CA ALA A 52 -7.44 19.45 0.90
C ALA A 52 -8.81 18.79 0.71
N GLU A 53 -9.49 19.05 -0.41
CA GLU A 53 -10.77 18.44 -0.75
C GLU A 53 -10.60 17.02 -1.34
N SER A 54 -9.38 16.63 -1.61
CA SER A 54 -9.03 15.29 -2.03
C SER A 54 -8.03 14.72 -1.02
N LYS A 55 -7.06 13.95 -1.48
CA LYS A 55 -6.02 13.38 -0.62
C LYS A 55 -4.68 13.47 -1.32
N ASN A 56 -3.64 13.79 -0.54
CA ASN A 56 -2.29 13.78 -1.05
C ASN A 56 -1.84 12.32 -1.26
N TYR A 57 -1.59 11.94 -2.51
CA TYR A 57 -1.14 10.57 -2.84
C TYR A 57 0.21 10.23 -2.20
N MET A 58 1.00 11.24 -1.82
CA MET A 58 2.27 11.01 -1.12
C MET A 58 2.06 10.33 0.23
N ASP A 59 0.87 10.46 0.84
CA ASP A 59 0.53 9.73 2.07
C ASP A 59 0.52 8.22 1.85
N LEU A 60 0.05 7.77 0.68
CA LEU A 60 0.06 6.36 0.33
C LEU A 60 1.50 5.85 0.20
N ARG A 61 2.33 6.63 -0.48
CA ARG A 61 3.74 6.29 -0.65
C ARG A 61 4.46 6.24 0.70
N HIS A 62 4.21 7.22 1.56
CA HIS A 62 4.80 7.32 2.90
C HIS A 62 4.50 6.07 3.75
N ALA A 63 3.26 5.55 3.68
CA ALA A 63 2.86 4.38 4.45
C ALA A 63 3.69 3.14 4.13
N ALA A 64 4.19 3.04 2.89
CA ALA A 64 4.99 1.90 2.43
C ALA A 64 6.51 2.15 2.53
N THR A 65 6.91 3.35 2.90
CA THR A 65 8.33 3.74 2.96
C THR A 65 8.70 4.31 4.33
N GLU A 66 8.59 5.61 4.54
CA GLU A 66 9.06 6.26 5.77
C GLU A 66 8.31 5.80 7.03
N ALA A 67 7.06 5.40 6.91
CA ALA A 67 6.26 4.91 8.04
C ALA A 67 6.55 3.46 8.41
N VAL A 68 7.41 2.77 7.66
CA VAL A 68 7.80 1.39 7.97
C VAL A 68 8.79 1.41 9.13
N PRO A 69 8.51 0.69 10.24
CA PRO A 69 9.42 0.68 11.38
C PRO A 69 10.77 0.09 11.01
N GLU A 70 11.84 0.81 11.37
CA GLU A 70 13.21 0.37 11.11
C GLU A 70 13.51 -0.92 11.89
N GLY A 71 14.15 -1.88 11.24
CA GLY A 71 14.61 -3.12 11.87
C GLY A 71 13.52 -4.16 12.11
N VAL A 72 12.26 -3.85 11.83
CA VAL A 72 11.17 -4.83 11.97
C VAL A 72 11.15 -5.75 10.75
N HIS A 73 11.20 -7.05 11.00
CA HIS A 73 11.12 -8.06 9.94
C HIS A 73 9.68 -8.60 9.86
N PHE A 74 9.05 -8.42 8.72
CA PHE A 74 7.72 -8.96 8.45
C PHE A 74 7.88 -10.36 7.85
N LYS A 75 7.50 -11.41 8.58
CA LYS A 75 7.64 -12.78 8.06
C LYS A 75 6.87 -12.97 6.77
N LEU A 76 5.67 -12.40 6.68
CA LEU A 76 4.81 -12.50 5.49
C LEU A 76 4.63 -11.12 4.89
N ILE A 77 4.55 -11.06 3.56
CA ILE A 77 4.20 -9.80 2.89
C ILE A 77 2.76 -9.37 3.22
N GLU A 78 1.90 -10.32 3.60
CA GLU A 78 0.56 -10.01 4.12
C GLU A 78 0.63 -9.13 5.36
N SER A 79 1.60 -9.37 6.24
CA SER A 79 1.79 -8.54 7.44
C SER A 79 2.23 -7.13 7.08
N PHE A 80 3.07 -7.00 6.07
CA PHE A 80 3.48 -5.71 5.56
C PHE A 80 2.31 -4.97 4.92
N ALA A 81 1.50 -5.67 4.11
CA ALA A 81 0.30 -5.08 3.51
C ALA A 81 -0.67 -4.59 4.59
N ASP A 82 -0.85 -5.36 5.66
CA ASP A 82 -1.72 -4.99 6.77
C ASP A 82 -1.18 -3.76 7.52
N HIS A 83 0.13 -3.67 7.69
CA HIS A 83 0.77 -2.48 8.26
C HIS A 83 0.46 -1.22 7.44
N ILE A 84 0.52 -1.31 6.11
CA ILE A 84 0.17 -0.20 5.22
C ILE A 84 -1.30 0.21 5.44
N CYS A 85 -2.20 -0.77 5.47
CA CYS A 85 -3.63 -0.52 5.68
C CYS A 85 -3.89 0.15 7.03
N GLU A 86 -3.31 -0.38 8.10
CA GLU A 86 -3.47 0.17 9.44
C GLU A 86 -2.95 1.61 9.52
N THR A 87 -1.76 1.85 8.96
CA THR A 87 -1.16 3.19 8.95
C THR A 87 -2.10 4.20 8.27
N LEU A 88 -2.63 3.84 7.11
CA LEU A 88 -3.48 4.75 6.33
C LEU A 88 -4.86 4.95 6.96
N PHE A 89 -5.47 3.90 7.50
CA PHE A 89 -6.75 4.04 8.20
C PHE A 89 -6.65 4.93 9.44
N LEU A 90 -5.54 4.84 10.17
CA LEU A 90 -5.32 5.71 11.34
C LEU A 90 -5.05 7.16 10.93
N GLN A 91 -4.38 7.35 9.80
CA GLN A 91 -4.02 8.68 9.32
C GLN A 91 -5.21 9.48 8.81
N ASP A 92 -6.16 8.84 8.14
CA ASP A 92 -7.26 9.54 7.46
C ASP A 92 -8.56 8.75 7.56
N GLU A 93 -9.48 9.25 8.37
CA GLU A 93 -10.78 8.61 8.58
C GLU A 93 -11.70 8.62 7.35
N ARG A 94 -11.38 9.43 6.32
CA ARG A 94 -12.15 9.49 5.09
C ARG A 94 -11.93 8.28 4.19
N ILE A 95 -10.87 7.52 4.41
CA ILE A 95 -10.61 6.31 3.63
C ILE A 95 -11.63 5.24 4.00
N GLU A 96 -12.38 4.76 3.02
CA GLU A 96 -13.42 3.74 3.21
C GLU A 96 -12.87 2.32 3.06
N ALA A 97 -11.90 2.13 2.15
CA ALA A 97 -11.31 0.84 1.89
C ALA A 97 -9.91 1.02 1.32
N LEU A 98 -9.08 0.02 1.52
CA LEU A 98 -7.72 -0.03 0.99
C LEU A 98 -7.48 -1.36 0.29
N THR A 99 -6.78 -1.30 -0.84
CA THR A 99 -6.30 -2.48 -1.55
C THR A 99 -4.80 -2.34 -1.73
N VAL A 100 -4.05 -3.33 -1.29
CA VAL A 100 -2.59 -3.35 -1.39
C VAL A 100 -2.18 -4.58 -2.18
N HIS A 101 -1.49 -4.33 -3.30
CA HIS A 101 -0.90 -5.39 -4.13
C HIS A 101 0.60 -5.38 -3.89
N ILE A 102 1.18 -6.54 -3.58
CA ILE A 102 2.61 -6.68 -3.37
C ILE A 102 3.14 -7.83 -4.21
N ILE A 103 4.19 -7.56 -4.99
CA ILE A 103 4.90 -8.57 -5.77
C ILE A 103 6.31 -8.67 -5.22
N LYS A 104 6.76 -9.89 -4.94
CA LYS A 104 8.14 -10.18 -4.52
C LYS A 104 9.00 -10.27 -5.79
N LEU A 105 9.94 -9.36 -5.96
CA LEU A 105 10.73 -9.28 -7.19
C LEU A 105 11.90 -10.25 -7.22
N ALA A 106 12.38 -10.70 -6.06
CA ALA A 106 13.55 -11.57 -5.95
C ALA A 106 13.22 -13.06 -6.04
N ILE A 107 11.93 -13.44 -6.11
CA ILE A 107 11.54 -14.83 -6.21
C ILE A 107 10.73 -15.05 -7.49
N GLY A 108 10.76 -16.31 -7.94
CA GLY A 108 10.15 -16.68 -9.21
C GLY A 108 11.13 -17.54 -9.96
N ILE A 109 10.65 -18.57 -10.63
CA ILE A 109 11.49 -19.53 -11.34
C ILE A 109 11.49 -19.21 -12.83
N GLY A 110 10.38 -18.66 -13.33
CA GLY A 110 10.23 -18.30 -14.73
C GLY A 110 9.82 -16.84 -14.87
N SER A 111 8.84 -16.59 -15.72
CA SER A 111 8.30 -15.25 -15.94
C SER A 111 7.14 -14.91 -15.01
N GLU A 112 6.74 -15.84 -14.14
CA GLU A 112 5.64 -15.62 -13.22
C GLU A 112 5.98 -14.55 -12.19
N LYS A 113 4.94 -13.80 -11.76
CA LYS A 113 5.04 -12.81 -10.69
C LYS A 113 4.33 -13.37 -9.46
N ILE A 114 5.03 -13.36 -8.35
CA ILE A 114 4.55 -13.96 -7.10
C ILE A 114 4.25 -12.85 -6.10
N GLY A 115 3.06 -12.84 -5.57
CA GLY A 115 2.66 -11.80 -4.63
C GLY A 115 1.27 -12.03 -4.07
N ILE A 116 0.74 -10.99 -3.43
CA ILE A 116 -0.58 -11.01 -2.82
C ILE A 116 -1.35 -9.73 -3.14
N THR A 117 -2.65 -9.82 -2.96
CA THR A 117 -3.53 -8.65 -2.91
C THR A 117 -4.33 -8.74 -1.62
N LEU A 118 -4.22 -7.72 -0.79
CA LEU A 118 -5.01 -7.60 0.43
C LEU A 118 -6.00 -6.45 0.26
N HIS A 119 -7.27 -6.74 0.46
CA HIS A 119 -8.32 -5.72 0.46
C HIS A 119 -8.93 -5.64 1.86
N ARG A 120 -8.99 -4.41 2.42
CA ARG A 120 -9.59 -4.15 3.72
C ARG A 120 -10.64 -3.06 3.59
N GLU A 121 -11.85 -3.35 4.06
CA GLU A 121 -12.84 -2.32 4.32
C GLU A 121 -12.54 -1.70 5.68
N ARG A 122 -12.87 -0.42 5.88
CA ARG A 122 -12.69 0.22 7.19
C ARG A 122 -13.48 -0.56 8.25
N PRO A 123 -12.82 -0.97 9.33
CA PRO A 123 -13.50 -1.68 10.40
C PRO A 123 -14.54 -0.82 11.12
#